data_705265c2842e9cd660117fa9d3ffe54b
#
_entry.id   705265c2842e9cd660117fa9d3ffe54b
#
_cell.length_a   1.000
_cell.length_b   1.000
_cell.length_c   1.000
_cell.angle_alpha   90.00
_cell.angle_beta   90.00
_cell.angle_gamma   90.00
#
_symmetry.space_group_name_H-M   'P 1'
#
loop_
_entity.id
_entity.type
_entity.pdbx_description
1 polymer ?
#
loop_
_entity_poly.entity_id
_entity_poly.type
_entity_poly.pdbx_seq_one_letter_code
_entity_poly.pdbx_strand_id
1 'polypeptide(L)'
;RGLPEHSYAEYCHFVGNGIMRLVERALPEPMRTPETVAAVRADFVKYYTEHIDAHTKPYAGIPELVAELVRRGVSLAVASNKFQAGTEKLVRLFFPGVAFAAVFGQRPGVPLKPSPAVVEEILTLTGTAREEVLYVGDSGVDIETAAAAGVRSAGVTWGFRDRQELVEAGAVHIVDRPAQLLELL
;
A
#
# COMPACT_ATOMS: atom_id res chain seq x y z
N ARG A 1 3.82 -26.16 -7.42
CA ARG A 1 4.91 -26.19 -8.40
C ARG A 1 6.22 -26.78 -7.85
N GLY A 2 6.24 -27.26 -6.59
CA GLY A 2 7.46 -27.79 -5.97
C GLY A 2 8.60 -26.77 -5.82
N LEU A 3 8.27 -25.50 -5.72
CA LEU A 3 9.22 -24.41 -5.49
C LEU A 3 9.56 -24.32 -3.99
N PRO A 4 10.74 -23.76 -3.64
CA PRO A 4 11.07 -23.51 -2.24
C PRO A 4 10.03 -22.63 -1.53
N GLU A 5 9.78 -22.96 -0.26
CA GLU A 5 8.97 -22.12 0.62
C GLU A 5 9.85 -21.07 1.29
N HIS A 6 9.28 -19.90 1.56
CA HIS A 6 9.93 -18.81 2.26
C HIS A 6 9.26 -18.58 3.61
N SER A 7 10.01 -18.04 4.55
CA SER A 7 9.47 -17.62 5.85
C SER A 7 8.54 -16.40 5.70
N TYR A 8 7.70 -16.17 6.70
CA TYR A 8 6.85 -14.98 6.75
C TYR A 8 7.67 -13.68 6.68
N ALA A 9 8.80 -13.64 7.36
CA ALA A 9 9.70 -12.47 7.36
C ALA A 9 10.24 -12.17 5.95
N GLU A 10 10.66 -13.19 5.20
CA GLU A 10 11.10 -13.03 3.82
C GLU A 10 9.97 -12.49 2.92
N TYR A 11 8.76 -13.04 3.05
CA TYR A 11 7.61 -12.52 2.30
C TYR A 11 7.30 -11.06 2.62
N CYS A 12 7.43 -10.62 3.87
CA CYS A 12 7.29 -9.22 4.22
C CYS A 12 8.29 -8.32 3.46
N HIS A 13 9.52 -8.79 3.24
CA HIS A 13 10.51 -8.07 2.43
C HIS A 13 10.25 -8.12 0.92
N PHE A 14 9.60 -9.18 0.43
CA PHE A 14 9.29 -9.30 -1.00
C PHE A 14 8.15 -8.39 -1.44
N VAL A 15 7.23 -8.08 -0.53
CA VAL A 15 6.06 -7.22 -0.77
C VAL A 15 6.45 -5.73 -0.83
N GLY A 16 5.65 -4.91 -1.51
CA GLY A 16 5.77 -3.44 -1.57
C GLY A 16 6.01 -2.89 -2.98
N ASN A 17 6.77 -3.59 -3.83
CA ASN A 17 7.14 -3.12 -5.17
C ASN A 17 6.30 -3.74 -6.31
N GLY A 18 5.05 -4.13 -6.02
CA GLY A 18 4.15 -4.76 -6.98
C GLY A 18 4.37 -6.26 -7.14
N ILE A 19 3.37 -6.91 -7.77
CA ILE A 19 3.28 -8.38 -7.84
C ILE A 19 4.37 -9.03 -8.68
N MET A 20 4.89 -8.35 -9.71
CA MET A 20 5.99 -8.88 -10.53
C MET A 20 7.25 -9.06 -9.68
N ARG A 21 7.62 -8.04 -8.90
CA ARG A 21 8.78 -8.09 -8.02
C ARG A 21 8.62 -9.10 -6.88
N LEU A 22 7.41 -9.24 -6.33
CA LEU A 22 7.11 -10.28 -5.36
C LEU A 22 7.42 -11.68 -5.95
N VAL A 23 6.92 -11.98 -7.14
CA VAL A 23 7.13 -13.27 -7.81
C VAL A 23 8.61 -13.48 -8.15
N GLU A 24 9.28 -12.47 -8.71
CA GLU A 24 10.72 -12.54 -9.02
C GLU A 24 11.56 -12.88 -7.77
N ARG A 25 11.28 -12.20 -6.65
CA ARG A 25 12.01 -12.42 -5.38
C ARG A 25 11.73 -13.80 -4.77
N ALA A 26 10.52 -14.30 -4.93
CA ALA A 26 10.12 -15.62 -4.44
C ALA A 26 10.65 -16.79 -5.30
N LEU A 27 11.09 -16.54 -6.52
CA LEU A 27 11.65 -17.56 -7.41
C LEU A 27 13.15 -17.75 -7.16
N PRO A 28 13.67 -18.99 -7.25
CA PRO A 28 15.11 -19.21 -7.36
C PRO A 28 15.69 -18.47 -8.57
N GLU A 29 16.90 -17.93 -8.42
CA GLU A 29 17.53 -17.09 -9.44
C GLU A 29 17.54 -17.71 -10.84
N PRO A 30 17.88 -19.00 -11.03
CA PRO A 30 17.89 -19.63 -12.35
C PRO A 30 16.50 -19.72 -13.01
N MET A 31 15.42 -19.54 -12.24
CA MET A 31 14.04 -19.61 -12.70
C MET A 31 13.40 -18.24 -12.98
N ARG A 32 14.14 -17.14 -12.80
CA ARG A 32 13.65 -15.77 -12.98
C ARG A 32 13.59 -15.36 -14.45
N THR A 33 13.15 -16.25 -15.34
CA THR A 33 12.90 -15.88 -16.73
C THR A 33 11.57 -15.15 -16.88
N PRO A 34 11.41 -14.25 -17.87
CA PRO A 34 10.15 -13.53 -18.10
C PRO A 34 8.94 -14.47 -18.21
N GLU A 35 9.11 -15.60 -18.89
CA GLU A 35 8.04 -16.59 -19.10
C GLU A 35 7.65 -17.26 -17.78
N THR A 36 8.62 -17.69 -16.97
CA THR A 36 8.37 -18.32 -15.66
C THR A 36 7.71 -17.33 -14.71
N VAL A 37 8.22 -16.09 -14.63
CA VAL A 37 7.64 -15.04 -13.80
C VAL A 37 6.20 -14.74 -14.20
N ALA A 38 5.92 -14.65 -15.49
CA ALA A 38 4.56 -14.41 -15.99
C ALA A 38 3.60 -15.57 -15.63
N ALA A 39 4.05 -16.82 -15.80
CA ALA A 39 3.24 -18.00 -15.48
C ALA A 39 2.96 -18.12 -13.97
N VAL A 40 3.98 -17.93 -13.13
CA VAL A 40 3.81 -17.96 -11.65
C VAL A 40 2.95 -16.81 -11.17
N ARG A 41 3.10 -15.62 -11.75
CA ARG A 41 2.23 -14.47 -11.47
C ARG A 41 0.76 -14.79 -11.78
N ALA A 42 0.48 -15.41 -12.92
CA ALA A 42 -0.89 -15.74 -13.30
C ALA A 42 -1.54 -16.71 -12.29
N ASP A 43 -0.83 -17.76 -11.88
CA ASP A 43 -1.30 -18.71 -10.87
C ASP A 43 -1.49 -18.01 -9.51
N PHE A 44 -0.54 -17.17 -9.12
CA PHE A 44 -0.62 -16.41 -7.88
C PHE A 44 -1.84 -15.49 -7.87
N VAL A 45 -2.07 -14.72 -8.93
CA VAL A 45 -3.22 -13.79 -9.01
C VAL A 45 -4.53 -14.56 -8.88
N LYS A 46 -4.65 -15.70 -9.58
CA LYS A 46 -5.85 -16.55 -9.50
C LYS A 46 -6.09 -16.98 -8.06
N TYR A 47 -5.13 -17.66 -7.45
CA TYR A 47 -5.24 -18.17 -6.07
C TYR A 47 -5.48 -17.05 -5.07
N TYR A 48 -4.67 -15.98 -5.16
CA TYR A 48 -4.76 -14.86 -4.23
C TYR A 48 -6.10 -14.12 -4.31
N THR A 49 -6.68 -13.98 -5.49
CA THR A 49 -7.99 -13.31 -5.66
C THR A 49 -9.10 -14.09 -4.97
N GLU A 50 -9.03 -15.42 -4.96
CA GLU A 50 -10.00 -16.30 -4.31
C GLU A 50 -9.84 -16.28 -2.77
N HIS A 51 -8.61 -16.07 -2.26
CA HIS A 51 -8.26 -16.19 -0.85
C HIS A 51 -7.75 -14.88 -0.22
N ILE A 52 -7.99 -13.73 -0.86
CA ILE A 52 -7.39 -12.44 -0.49
C ILE A 52 -7.73 -11.99 0.94
N ASP A 53 -8.85 -12.45 1.46
CA ASP A 53 -9.40 -12.13 2.77
C ASP A 53 -9.21 -13.23 3.83
N ALA A 54 -8.73 -14.41 3.44
CA ALA A 54 -8.60 -15.57 4.33
C ALA A 54 -7.76 -15.29 5.60
N HIS A 55 -6.70 -14.49 5.47
CA HIS A 55 -5.79 -14.12 6.57
C HIS A 55 -5.55 -12.62 6.65
N THR A 56 -6.28 -11.82 5.87
CA THR A 56 -6.15 -10.36 5.84
C THR A 56 -7.15 -9.73 6.79
N LYS A 57 -6.69 -8.77 7.58
CA LYS A 57 -7.52 -7.94 8.46
C LYS A 57 -6.91 -6.55 8.60
N PRO A 58 -7.70 -5.52 8.91
CA PRO A 58 -7.16 -4.22 9.28
C PRO A 58 -6.29 -4.33 10.54
N TYR A 59 -5.28 -3.50 10.63
CA TYR A 59 -4.52 -3.35 11.88
C TYR A 59 -5.43 -2.80 12.99
N ALA A 60 -5.12 -3.16 14.24
CA ALA A 60 -5.86 -2.68 15.41
C ALA A 60 -5.89 -1.14 15.45
N GLY A 61 -7.07 -0.58 15.71
CA GLY A 61 -7.30 0.87 15.74
C GLY A 61 -7.51 1.54 14.37
N ILE A 62 -7.32 0.84 13.25
CA ILE A 62 -7.58 1.43 11.92
C ILE A 62 -9.08 1.61 11.63
N PRO A 63 -9.97 0.65 11.92
CA PRO A 63 -11.41 0.89 11.73
C PRO A 63 -11.92 2.10 12.52
N GLU A 64 -11.48 2.25 13.76
CA GLU A 64 -11.84 3.36 14.64
C GLU A 64 -11.29 4.69 14.11
N LEU A 65 -10.04 4.70 13.65
CA LEU A 65 -9.43 5.86 13.01
C LEU A 65 -10.21 6.30 11.77
N VAL A 66 -10.51 5.36 10.87
CA VAL A 66 -11.26 5.66 9.63
C VAL A 66 -12.64 6.22 9.96
N ALA A 67 -13.36 5.63 10.93
CA ALA A 67 -14.66 6.14 11.37
C ALA A 67 -14.57 7.58 11.91
N GLU A 68 -13.54 7.88 12.71
CA GLU A 68 -13.31 9.22 13.25
C GLU A 68 -12.94 10.24 12.17
N LEU A 69 -12.11 9.85 11.18
CA LEU A 69 -11.77 10.69 10.04
C LEU A 69 -13.01 11.05 9.20
N VAL A 70 -13.86 10.06 8.93
CA VAL A 70 -15.16 10.30 8.25
C VAL A 70 -16.04 11.24 9.06
N ARG A 71 -16.14 11.05 10.38
CA ARG A 71 -16.92 11.92 11.28
C ARG A 71 -16.41 13.37 11.27
N ARG A 72 -15.10 13.57 11.11
CA ARG A 72 -14.46 14.90 10.97
C ARG A 72 -14.59 15.50 9.57
N GLY A 73 -15.16 14.78 8.62
CA GLY A 73 -15.27 15.23 7.24
C GLY A 73 -13.95 15.19 6.45
N VAL A 74 -12.97 14.41 6.91
CA VAL A 74 -11.69 14.24 6.21
C VAL A 74 -11.91 13.38 4.97
N SER A 75 -11.47 13.87 3.81
CA SER A 75 -11.49 13.10 2.56
C SER A 75 -10.43 12.00 2.59
N LEU A 76 -10.84 10.78 2.27
CA LEU A 76 -9.98 9.60 2.33
C LEU A 76 -9.70 9.06 0.93
N ALA A 77 -8.46 8.66 0.67
CA ALA A 77 -8.07 7.97 -0.55
C ALA A 77 -7.10 6.82 -0.26
N VAL A 78 -7.05 5.85 -1.17
CA VAL A 78 -6.13 4.71 -1.11
C VAL A 78 -5.23 4.71 -2.32
N ALA A 79 -3.90 4.65 -2.09
CA ALA A 79 -2.84 4.53 -3.09
C ALA A 79 -1.98 3.29 -2.80
N SER A 80 -2.04 2.26 -3.65
CA SER A 80 -1.40 0.97 -3.39
C SER A 80 -0.70 0.41 -4.63
N ASN A 81 0.45 -0.27 -4.41
CA ASN A 81 1.11 -1.10 -5.44
C ASN A 81 0.48 -2.49 -5.61
N LYS A 82 -0.57 -2.81 -4.82
CA LYS A 82 -1.41 -4.00 -5.02
C LYS A 82 -2.25 -3.81 -6.29
N PHE A 83 -2.52 -4.89 -7.05
CA PHE A 83 -3.37 -4.80 -8.25
C PHE A 83 -4.76 -4.24 -7.94
N GLN A 84 -5.32 -3.47 -8.86
CA GLN A 84 -6.54 -2.67 -8.68
C GLN A 84 -7.72 -3.47 -8.09
N ALA A 85 -8.09 -4.58 -8.73
CA ALA A 85 -9.24 -5.38 -8.28
C ALA A 85 -9.07 -5.94 -6.85
N GLY A 86 -7.83 -6.28 -6.45
CA GLY A 86 -7.53 -6.72 -5.09
C GLY A 86 -7.62 -5.58 -4.07
N THR A 87 -7.14 -4.40 -4.44
CA THR A 87 -7.25 -3.20 -3.58
C THR A 87 -8.71 -2.85 -3.34
N GLU A 88 -9.51 -2.76 -4.39
CA GLU A 88 -10.94 -2.46 -4.28
C GLU A 88 -11.72 -3.52 -3.48
N LYS A 89 -11.43 -4.82 -3.71
CA LYS A 89 -12.09 -5.91 -2.96
C LYS A 89 -11.85 -5.76 -1.46
N LEU A 90 -10.60 -5.52 -1.04
CA LEU A 90 -10.25 -5.37 0.38
C LEU A 90 -10.86 -4.11 0.99
N VAL A 91 -10.83 -2.98 0.29
CA VAL A 91 -11.43 -1.74 0.78
C VAL A 91 -12.94 -1.90 0.98
N ARG A 92 -13.65 -2.48 0.00
CA ARG A 92 -15.09 -2.76 0.14
C ARG A 92 -15.41 -3.71 1.27
N LEU A 93 -14.55 -4.72 1.50
CA LEU A 93 -14.77 -5.71 2.54
C LEU A 93 -14.57 -5.15 3.94
N PHE A 94 -13.48 -4.41 4.16
CA PHE A 94 -13.09 -3.97 5.50
C PHE A 94 -13.61 -2.60 5.90
N PHE A 95 -14.03 -1.79 4.92
CA PHE A 95 -14.56 -0.45 5.15
C PHE A 95 -15.90 -0.25 4.43
N PRO A 96 -16.91 -1.14 4.69
CA PRO A 96 -18.20 -1.01 4.05
C PRO A 96 -18.87 0.31 4.45
N GLY A 97 -19.41 1.03 3.46
CA GLY A 97 -20.08 2.31 3.69
C GLY A 97 -19.16 3.53 3.83
N VAL A 98 -17.84 3.36 3.81
CA VAL A 98 -16.89 4.49 3.76
C VAL A 98 -16.76 4.98 2.32
N ALA A 99 -17.08 6.26 2.11
CA ALA A 99 -16.90 6.91 0.81
C ALA A 99 -15.46 7.39 0.65
N PHE A 100 -14.61 6.56 0.04
CA PHE A 100 -13.28 6.99 -0.37
C PHE A 100 -13.37 7.83 -1.65
N ALA A 101 -12.69 8.96 -1.69
CA ALA A 101 -12.60 9.82 -2.87
C ALA A 101 -11.90 9.11 -4.04
N ALA A 102 -10.93 8.26 -3.73
CA ALA A 102 -10.25 7.39 -4.70
C ALA A 102 -9.79 6.09 -4.04
N VAL A 103 -9.84 4.98 -4.79
CA VAL A 103 -9.24 3.69 -4.40
C VAL A 103 -8.41 3.22 -5.57
N PHE A 104 -7.10 3.51 -5.53
CA PHE A 104 -6.17 3.21 -6.60
C PHE A 104 -5.15 2.14 -6.20
N GLY A 105 -5.16 1.04 -6.95
CA GLY A 105 -4.14 0.02 -6.98
C GLY A 105 -3.27 0.13 -8.23
N GLN A 106 -2.46 -0.90 -8.50
CA GLN A 106 -1.70 -1.00 -9.73
C GLN A 106 -2.64 -1.13 -10.94
N ARG A 107 -2.45 -0.27 -11.93
CA ARG A 107 -3.21 -0.21 -13.19
C ARG A 107 -2.25 -0.15 -14.37
N PRO A 108 -2.63 -0.69 -15.55
CA PRO A 108 -1.84 -0.53 -16.77
C PRO A 108 -1.57 0.95 -17.10
N GLY A 109 -0.35 1.27 -17.50
CA GLY A 109 0.04 2.62 -17.89
C GLY A 109 0.31 3.60 -16.75
N VAL A 110 0.02 3.24 -15.49
CA VAL A 110 0.32 4.06 -14.32
C VAL A 110 1.57 3.52 -13.64
N PRO A 111 2.64 4.32 -13.50
CA PRO A 111 3.85 3.91 -12.79
C PRO A 111 3.55 3.58 -11.33
N LEU A 112 4.23 2.52 -10.83
CA LEU A 112 4.15 2.14 -9.42
C LEU A 112 4.83 3.16 -8.51
N LYS A 113 4.41 3.21 -7.24
CA LYS A 113 5.17 3.87 -6.19
C LYS A 113 6.61 3.34 -6.17
N PRO A 114 7.65 4.20 -6.03
CA PRO A 114 7.61 5.58 -5.52
C PRO A 114 7.29 6.68 -6.55
N SER A 115 6.84 6.35 -7.77
CA SER A 115 6.35 7.40 -8.67
C SER A 115 5.19 8.17 -8.03
N PRO A 116 5.17 9.52 -8.12
CA PRO A 116 4.08 10.33 -7.59
C PRO A 116 2.77 10.21 -8.37
N ALA A 117 2.75 9.51 -9.51
CA ALA A 117 1.64 9.51 -10.46
C ALA A 117 0.27 9.21 -9.82
N VAL A 118 0.21 8.24 -8.91
CA VAL A 118 -1.04 7.90 -8.21
C VAL A 118 -1.51 9.03 -7.28
N VAL A 119 -0.61 9.76 -6.65
CA VAL A 119 -0.93 10.90 -5.78
C VAL A 119 -1.39 12.09 -6.62
N GLU A 120 -0.70 12.37 -7.72
CA GLU A 120 -1.07 13.43 -8.67
C GLU A 120 -2.49 13.21 -9.23
N GLU A 121 -2.83 11.97 -9.54
CA GLU A 121 -4.17 11.63 -10.00
C GLU A 121 -5.22 11.86 -8.90
N ILE A 122 -4.93 11.49 -7.64
CA ILE A 122 -5.81 11.75 -6.50
C ILE A 122 -6.00 13.25 -6.29
N LEU A 123 -4.92 14.03 -6.30
CA LEU A 123 -4.99 15.49 -6.15
C LEU A 123 -5.84 16.14 -7.25
N THR A 124 -5.65 15.69 -8.50
CA THR A 124 -6.43 16.17 -9.63
C THR A 124 -7.92 15.84 -9.48
N LEU A 125 -8.23 14.61 -9.04
CA LEU A 125 -9.61 14.13 -8.88
C LEU A 125 -10.34 14.87 -7.75
N THR A 126 -9.63 15.14 -6.64
CA THR A 126 -10.23 15.73 -5.44
C THR A 126 -10.18 17.26 -5.42
N GLY A 127 -9.32 17.87 -6.22
CA GLY A 127 -9.03 19.31 -6.17
C GLY A 127 -8.35 19.75 -4.88
N THR A 128 -7.78 18.82 -4.10
CA THR A 128 -7.15 19.10 -2.82
C THR A 128 -5.75 19.71 -3.03
N ALA A 129 -5.42 20.75 -2.29
CA ALA A 129 -4.08 21.35 -2.32
C ALA A 129 -3.05 20.40 -1.64
N ARG A 130 -1.79 20.41 -2.12
CA ARG A 130 -0.74 19.49 -1.62
C ARG A 130 -0.48 19.67 -0.13
N GLU A 131 -0.56 20.88 0.34
CA GLU A 131 -0.33 21.29 1.74
C GLU A 131 -1.39 20.72 2.69
N GLU A 132 -2.57 20.38 2.16
CA GLU A 132 -3.69 19.80 2.91
C GLU A 132 -3.63 18.27 2.97
N VAL A 133 -2.66 17.66 2.28
CA VAL A 133 -2.56 16.20 2.21
C VAL A 133 -1.57 15.65 3.22
N LEU A 134 -2.00 14.60 3.92
CA LEU A 134 -1.12 13.74 4.70
C LEU A 134 -1.10 12.35 4.05
N TYR A 135 0.05 11.96 3.49
CA TYR A 135 0.27 10.63 2.97
C TYR A 135 0.74 9.70 4.09
N VAL A 136 0.01 8.62 4.32
CA VAL A 136 0.29 7.67 5.40
C VAL A 136 0.76 6.35 4.80
N GLY A 137 1.93 5.85 5.22
CA GLY A 137 2.48 4.60 4.72
C GLY A 137 3.44 3.91 5.67
N ASP A 138 3.70 2.63 5.43
CA ASP A 138 4.48 1.76 6.30
C ASP A 138 5.84 1.34 5.69
N SER A 139 6.25 1.97 4.60
CA SER A 139 7.51 1.64 3.92
C SER A 139 8.24 2.85 3.36
N GLY A 140 9.54 2.72 3.11
CA GLY A 140 10.33 3.76 2.44
C GLY A 140 9.74 4.18 1.09
N VAL A 141 9.16 3.22 0.35
CA VAL A 141 8.47 3.50 -0.93
C VAL A 141 7.31 4.48 -0.76
N ASP A 142 6.58 4.42 0.36
CA ASP A 142 5.48 5.35 0.66
C ASP A 142 6.01 6.75 0.94
N ILE A 143 7.06 6.84 1.74
CA ILE A 143 7.69 8.10 2.11
C ILE A 143 8.30 8.79 0.88
N GLU A 144 9.01 8.04 0.05
CA GLU A 144 9.54 8.52 -1.23
C GLU A 144 8.42 8.99 -2.17
N THR A 145 7.28 8.28 -2.21
CA THR A 145 6.11 8.69 -3.00
C THR A 145 5.57 10.04 -2.53
N ALA A 146 5.41 10.22 -1.23
CA ALA A 146 4.95 11.48 -0.65
C ALA A 146 5.91 12.63 -0.95
N ALA A 147 7.22 12.39 -0.78
CA ALA A 147 8.26 13.38 -1.10
C ALA A 147 8.25 13.76 -2.59
N ALA A 148 8.17 12.76 -3.49
CA ALA A 148 8.10 13.00 -4.93
C ALA A 148 6.83 13.76 -5.36
N ALA A 149 5.72 13.56 -4.65
CA ALA A 149 4.48 14.30 -4.88
C ALA A 149 4.43 15.66 -4.18
N GLY A 150 5.42 16.01 -3.35
CA GLY A 150 5.44 17.25 -2.60
C GLY A 150 4.36 17.38 -1.53
N VAL A 151 3.94 16.23 -0.93
CA VAL A 151 2.96 16.19 0.16
C VAL A 151 3.61 15.74 1.46
N ARG A 152 2.99 16.09 2.61
CA ARG A 152 3.47 15.65 3.92
C ARG A 152 3.34 14.13 4.07
N SER A 153 4.30 13.50 4.76
CA SER A 153 4.29 12.06 5.04
C SER A 153 4.18 11.75 6.53
N ALA A 154 3.47 10.67 6.85
CA ALA A 154 3.52 10.01 8.14
C ALA A 154 3.89 8.53 7.94
N GLY A 155 5.08 8.15 8.39
CA GLY A 155 5.52 6.77 8.48
C GLY A 155 4.88 6.08 9.69
N VAL A 156 4.32 4.89 9.50
CA VAL A 156 3.65 4.12 10.54
C VAL A 156 4.43 2.85 10.88
N THR A 157 4.64 2.58 12.18
CA THR A 157 5.54 1.50 12.63
C THR A 157 4.86 0.16 12.86
N TRP A 158 3.54 0.08 12.69
CA TRP A 158 2.79 -1.18 12.81
C TRP A 158 2.69 -1.99 11.51
N GLY A 159 3.36 -1.56 10.43
CA GLY A 159 3.38 -2.24 9.13
C GLY A 159 4.53 -3.23 8.95
N PHE A 160 4.97 -3.41 7.70
CA PHE A 160 6.00 -4.40 7.35
C PHE A 160 7.44 -3.90 7.55
N ARG A 161 7.66 -2.58 7.62
CA ARG A 161 9.00 -1.98 7.73
C ARG A 161 9.24 -1.43 9.12
N ASP A 162 10.50 -1.42 9.50
CA ASP A 162 10.90 -0.88 10.79
C ASP A 162 10.96 0.67 10.77
N ARG A 163 11.07 1.24 11.95
CA ARG A 163 11.18 2.68 12.14
C ARG A 163 12.40 3.27 11.43
N GLN A 164 13.51 2.52 11.37
CA GLN A 164 14.75 3.01 10.79
C GLN A 164 14.60 3.25 9.29
N GLU A 165 13.99 2.32 8.54
CA GLU A 165 13.68 2.49 7.11
C GLU A 165 12.85 3.75 6.87
N LEU A 166 11.83 4.00 7.70
CA LEU A 166 10.96 5.17 7.56
C LEU A 166 11.72 6.50 7.82
N VAL A 167 12.61 6.51 8.82
CA VAL A 167 13.46 7.68 9.13
C VAL A 167 14.45 7.93 7.99
N GLU A 168 15.13 6.89 7.51
CA GLU A 168 16.11 6.98 6.42
C GLU A 168 15.46 7.42 5.11
N ALA A 169 14.22 7.04 4.86
CA ALA A 169 13.42 7.52 3.73
C ALA A 169 12.95 8.98 3.87
N GLY A 170 13.14 9.61 5.02
CA GLY A 170 12.82 11.01 5.27
C GLY A 170 11.35 11.28 5.65
N ALA A 171 10.70 10.36 6.37
CA ALA A 171 9.35 10.59 6.88
C ALA A 171 9.26 11.86 7.72
N VAL A 172 8.31 12.74 7.40
CA VAL A 172 8.09 14.00 8.13
C VAL A 172 7.60 13.73 9.56
N HIS A 173 6.73 12.75 9.69
CA HIS A 173 6.22 12.27 10.98
C HIS A 173 6.41 10.77 11.07
N ILE A 174 6.64 10.25 12.28
CA ILE A 174 6.61 8.82 12.58
C ILE A 174 5.66 8.59 13.74
N VAL A 175 4.69 7.72 13.55
CA VAL A 175 3.67 7.41 14.53
C VAL A 175 3.62 5.90 14.82
N ASP A 176 3.37 5.57 16.08
CA ASP A 176 3.40 4.19 16.58
C ASP A 176 2.00 3.61 16.80
N ARG A 177 0.97 4.47 16.77
CA ARG A 177 -0.43 4.07 16.98
C ARG A 177 -1.37 4.86 16.07
N PRO A 178 -2.40 4.23 15.50
CA PRO A 178 -3.32 4.89 14.56
C PRO A 178 -3.93 6.19 15.09
N ALA A 179 -4.29 6.25 16.37
CA ALA A 179 -4.90 7.44 16.96
C ALA A 179 -4.01 8.70 16.90
N GLN A 180 -2.67 8.54 16.86
CA GLN A 180 -1.75 9.68 16.75
C GLN A 180 -1.87 10.41 15.40
N LEU A 181 -2.38 9.76 14.37
CA LEU A 181 -2.63 10.42 13.08
C LEU A 181 -3.66 11.56 13.20
N LEU A 182 -4.58 11.48 14.18
CA LEU A 182 -5.58 12.52 14.44
C LEU A 182 -4.98 13.83 14.99
N GLU A 183 -3.75 13.78 15.49
CA GLU A 183 -3.01 14.92 16.03
C GLU A 183 -2.25 15.71 14.92
N LEU A 184 -2.16 15.11 13.71
CA LEU A 184 -1.46 15.68 12.56
C LEU A 184 -2.39 16.40 11.56
N LEU A 185 -3.69 16.41 11.84
CA LEU A 185 -4.74 16.97 10.98
C LEU A 185 -5.09 18.41 11.32
#